data_b8d0f04618f98534b1561023d33779ae
#
_entry.id   b8d0f04618f98534b1561023d33779ae
#
_cell.length_a   1.000
_cell.length_b   1.000
_cell.length_c   1.000
_cell.angle_alpha   90.00
_cell.angle_beta   90.00
_cell.angle_gamma   90.00
#
_symmetry.space_group_name_H-M   'P 1'
#
loop_
_entity.id
_entity.type
_entity.pdbx_description
1 polymer ?
#
loop_
_entity_poly.entity_id
_entity_poly.type
_entity_poly.pdbx_seq_one_letter_code
_entity_poly.pdbx_strand_id
1 'polypeptide(L)'
;MPLRGYAGPLNTPSAHRSVRSGQFNIHYLGDSLRDSTSTPTPDPGRTEELPERLRRETSGLHRNVEEVTDLPGSISTREDYVHLLRRLHGFHAAVEARLADPSWARAWLDLGIALPAHRRAHLLSEDLLSLGALPKKATVRLPGLENIGQALGCLYVVEGSSLGGRVLAPAFRAVLGDIPTGFFDSDERMHPHPWRSVMAGLRKFEATAGSADDVVLGAQGTFLAFGRHLACRARVRTEVP
;
A
#
# COMPACT_ATOMS: atom_id res chain seq x y z
N MET A 1 30.81 34.84 57.67
CA MET A 1 31.39 33.55 57.26
C MET A 1 30.50 32.91 56.24
N PRO A 2 30.92 32.75 54.98
CA PRO A 2 30.10 32.25 53.89
C PRO A 2 30.29 30.75 53.73
N LEU A 3 29.17 30.04 53.47
CA LEU A 3 29.20 28.63 53.07
C LEU A 3 29.17 28.54 51.53
N ARG A 4 30.17 27.88 51.01
CA ARG A 4 30.37 27.60 49.57
C ARG A 4 29.34 26.59 49.08
N GLY A 5 28.58 26.98 48.00
CA GLY A 5 27.83 26.04 47.17
C GLY A 5 28.69 25.49 46.06
N TYR A 6 28.75 24.14 45.95
CA TYR A 6 29.35 23.42 44.85
C TYR A 6 28.35 23.28 43.75
N ALA A 7 28.61 23.88 42.59
CA ALA A 7 27.89 23.62 41.35
C ALA A 7 28.68 22.61 40.52
N GLY A 8 28.19 21.38 40.41
CA GLY A 8 28.68 20.38 39.48
C GLY A 8 28.04 20.55 38.10
N PRO A 9 28.74 20.22 36.99
CA PRO A 9 28.21 20.38 35.65
C PRO A 9 27.15 19.33 35.33
N LEU A 10 26.01 19.79 34.83
CA LEU A 10 24.96 18.97 34.25
C LEU A 10 25.47 18.33 32.95
N ASN A 11 25.74 17.06 33.00
CA ASN A 11 26.12 16.23 31.89
C ASN A 11 24.85 15.85 31.11
N THR A 12 24.57 16.50 29.99
CA THR A 12 23.51 16.13 29.06
C THR A 12 24.03 15.02 28.15
N PRO A 13 23.43 13.84 28.13
CA PRO A 13 23.78 12.84 27.13
C PRO A 13 23.12 13.23 25.81
N SER A 14 23.92 13.66 24.85
CA SER A 14 23.56 13.77 23.44
C SER A 14 23.32 12.37 22.89
N ALA A 15 22.07 11.94 22.86
CA ALA A 15 21.67 10.69 22.26
C ALA A 15 21.32 10.90 20.79
N HIS A 16 22.33 11.11 19.95
CA HIS A 16 22.19 10.82 18.53
C HIS A 16 22.10 9.30 18.36
N ARG A 17 20.91 8.76 18.53
CA ARG A 17 20.61 7.39 18.09
C ARG A 17 20.45 7.43 16.58
N SER A 18 21.51 7.11 15.86
CA SER A 18 21.46 6.72 14.46
C SER A 18 20.49 5.54 14.34
N VAL A 19 19.30 5.79 13.85
CA VAL A 19 18.39 4.75 13.40
C VAL A 19 19.02 4.18 12.13
N ARG A 20 19.76 3.09 12.29
CA ARG A 20 20.21 2.29 11.15
C ARG A 20 18.98 1.92 10.37
N SER A 21 19.01 2.16 9.06
CA SER A 21 18.06 1.69 8.06
C SER A 21 17.95 0.16 8.16
N GLY A 22 17.07 -0.31 9.05
CA GLY A 22 16.60 -1.68 9.03
C GLY A 22 15.70 -1.79 7.80
N GLN A 23 16.07 -2.64 6.86
CA GLN A 23 15.19 -3.06 5.78
C GLN A 23 13.89 -3.55 6.42
N PHE A 24 12.83 -2.75 6.29
CA PHE A 24 11.48 -3.15 6.70
C PHE A 24 11.00 -4.19 5.68
N ASN A 25 11.19 -5.44 6.04
CA ASN A 25 10.84 -6.57 5.21
C ASN A 25 9.32 -6.82 5.34
N ILE A 26 8.53 -6.19 4.46
CA ILE A 26 7.06 -6.38 4.37
C ILE A 26 6.70 -7.83 3.93
N HIS A 27 7.68 -8.67 3.65
CA HIS A 27 7.48 -10.10 3.42
C HIS A 27 6.72 -10.83 4.57
N TYR A 28 6.70 -10.24 5.77
CA TYR A 28 6.01 -10.83 6.93
C TYR A 28 4.48 -10.75 6.89
N LEU A 29 3.89 -9.88 6.09
CA LEU A 29 2.42 -9.72 6.08
C LEU A 29 1.68 -10.81 5.31
N GLY A 30 2.35 -11.50 4.40
CA GLY A 30 1.78 -12.68 3.72
C GLY A 30 1.85 -13.97 4.54
N ASP A 31 2.77 -14.06 5.50
CA ASP A 31 2.95 -15.26 6.35
C ASP A 31 2.14 -15.22 7.65
N SER A 32 1.73 -14.05 8.13
CA SER A 32 0.96 -13.93 9.39
C SER A 32 -0.49 -14.42 9.30
N LEU A 33 -0.96 -14.82 8.11
CA LEU A 33 -2.27 -15.44 7.90
C LEU A 33 -2.16 -16.96 7.65
N ARG A 34 -0.97 -17.54 7.77
CA ARG A 34 -0.83 -18.99 7.86
C ARG A 34 -1.14 -19.43 9.28
N ASP A 35 -2.22 -20.15 9.43
CA ASP A 35 -2.49 -20.99 10.59
C ASP A 35 -1.27 -21.88 10.83
N SER A 36 -0.75 -21.89 12.06
CA SER A 36 0.56 -22.43 12.46
C SER A 36 0.61 -23.96 12.44
N THR A 37 0.30 -24.59 11.31
CA THR A 37 0.49 -26.03 11.18
C THR A 37 1.02 -26.38 9.79
N SER A 38 2.29 -26.78 9.76
CA SER A 38 2.97 -27.54 8.70
C SER A 38 3.25 -26.76 7.40
N THR A 39 4.53 -26.54 7.12
CA THR A 39 5.00 -26.30 5.75
C THR A 39 4.72 -27.57 4.94
N PRO A 40 3.76 -27.60 4.01
CA PRO A 40 3.59 -28.76 3.16
C PRO A 40 4.76 -28.79 2.18
N THR A 41 5.46 -29.90 2.10
CA THR A 41 6.35 -30.23 1.00
C THR A 41 5.59 -30.01 -0.33
N PRO A 42 6.15 -29.35 -1.36
CA PRO A 42 5.47 -29.18 -2.62
C PRO A 42 5.11 -30.55 -3.20
N ASP A 43 3.81 -30.80 -3.33
CA ASP A 43 3.32 -31.94 -4.08
C ASP A 43 3.52 -31.67 -5.58
N PRO A 44 4.35 -32.45 -6.29
CA PRO A 44 4.66 -32.19 -7.71
C PRO A 44 3.45 -32.37 -8.65
N GLY A 45 2.30 -32.78 -8.15
CA GLY A 45 1.05 -32.94 -8.91
C GLY A 45 0.01 -31.86 -8.66
N ARG A 46 0.24 -30.92 -7.71
CA ARG A 46 -0.74 -29.88 -7.39
C ARG A 46 -0.60 -28.69 -8.34
N THR A 47 -1.65 -28.37 -9.05
CA THR A 47 -1.74 -27.12 -9.85
C THR A 47 -1.64 -25.91 -8.90
N GLU A 48 -0.72 -24.99 -9.18
CA GLU A 48 -0.54 -23.76 -8.41
C GLU A 48 -1.83 -22.92 -8.45
N GLU A 49 -2.38 -22.54 -7.30
CA GLU A 49 -3.57 -21.70 -7.22
C GLU A 49 -3.27 -20.27 -7.70
N LEU A 50 -4.24 -19.60 -8.32
CA LEU A 50 -4.09 -18.24 -8.84
C LEU A 50 -3.54 -17.22 -7.82
N PRO A 51 -3.94 -17.21 -6.53
CA PRO A 51 -3.33 -16.33 -5.56
C PRO A 51 -1.84 -16.57 -5.31
N GLU A 52 -1.39 -17.83 -5.34
CA GLU A 52 0.02 -18.20 -5.17
C GLU A 52 0.82 -17.75 -6.39
N ARG A 53 0.30 -17.99 -7.58
CA ARG A 53 0.86 -17.51 -8.85
C ARG A 53 1.00 -16.00 -8.89
N LEU A 54 -0.05 -15.25 -8.52
CA LEU A 54 -0.02 -13.79 -8.44
C LEU A 54 1.11 -13.30 -7.54
N ARG A 55 1.21 -13.85 -6.32
CA ARG A 55 2.26 -13.48 -5.37
C ARG A 55 3.65 -13.72 -5.96
N ARG A 56 3.87 -14.87 -6.58
CA ARG A 56 5.15 -15.22 -7.20
C ARG A 56 5.49 -14.26 -8.35
N GLU A 57 4.56 -14.06 -9.27
CA GLU A 57 4.80 -13.28 -10.50
C GLU A 57 4.83 -11.76 -10.28
N THR A 58 4.34 -11.27 -9.14
CA THR A 58 4.39 -9.84 -8.80
C THR A 58 5.44 -9.50 -7.74
N SER A 59 6.11 -10.49 -7.12
CA SER A 59 7.05 -10.27 -6.02
C SER A 59 8.22 -9.33 -6.37
N GLY A 60 8.74 -9.41 -7.59
CA GLY A 60 9.81 -8.53 -8.08
C GLY A 60 9.33 -7.09 -8.25
N LEU A 61 8.11 -6.90 -8.77
CA LEU A 61 7.50 -5.58 -8.93
C LEU A 61 7.16 -4.93 -7.60
N HIS A 62 6.71 -5.73 -6.64
CA HIS A 62 6.45 -5.28 -5.27
C HIS A 62 7.74 -4.72 -4.63
N ARG A 63 8.85 -5.48 -4.67
CA ARG A 63 10.15 -5.01 -4.17
C ARG A 63 10.61 -3.73 -4.88
N ASN A 64 10.44 -3.67 -6.20
CA ASN A 64 10.79 -2.46 -6.95
C ASN A 64 9.99 -1.23 -6.48
N VAL A 65 8.69 -1.38 -6.20
CA VAL A 65 7.88 -0.30 -5.63
C VAL A 65 8.41 0.13 -4.26
N GLU A 66 8.75 -0.81 -3.38
CA GLU A 66 9.34 -0.51 -2.07
C GLU A 66 10.65 0.27 -2.19
N GLU A 67 11.54 -0.16 -3.09
CA GLU A 67 12.83 0.48 -3.35
C GLU A 67 12.68 1.90 -3.91
N VAL A 68 11.82 2.10 -4.92
CA VAL A 68 11.67 3.42 -5.56
C VAL A 68 10.88 4.42 -4.71
N THR A 69 10.04 3.96 -3.80
CA THR A 69 9.29 4.83 -2.89
C THR A 69 10.05 5.14 -1.61
N ASP A 70 10.92 4.22 -1.18
CA ASP A 70 11.70 4.29 0.07
C ASP A 70 10.82 4.71 1.26
N LEU A 71 9.64 4.08 1.39
CA LEU A 71 8.75 4.34 2.53
C LEU A 71 9.11 3.42 3.72
N PRO A 72 9.16 3.97 4.94
CA PRO A 72 8.88 5.35 5.34
C PRO A 72 10.08 6.31 5.24
N GLY A 73 11.29 5.84 4.86
CA GLY A 73 12.55 6.58 4.92
C GLY A 73 12.54 7.91 4.17
N SER A 74 11.79 7.98 3.06
CA SER A 74 11.67 9.19 2.24
C SER A 74 10.79 10.30 2.85
N ILE A 75 10.15 10.06 4.02
CA ILE A 75 9.26 11.02 4.68
C ILE A 75 9.93 11.55 5.93
N SER A 76 10.32 12.82 5.90
CA SER A 76 11.01 13.49 7.00
C SER A 76 10.29 14.76 7.48
N THR A 77 9.36 15.30 6.69
CA THR A 77 8.60 16.51 6.99
C THR A 77 7.10 16.30 6.77
N ARG A 78 6.28 17.17 7.42
CA ARG A 78 4.83 17.18 7.19
C ARG A 78 4.50 17.47 5.70
N GLU A 79 5.31 18.26 5.03
CA GLU A 79 5.17 18.53 3.59
C GLU A 79 5.41 17.27 2.75
N ASP A 80 6.44 16.48 3.05
CA ASP A 80 6.68 15.21 2.39
C ASP A 80 5.47 14.29 2.52
N TYR A 81 4.90 14.24 3.73
CA TYR A 81 3.73 13.43 4.00
C TYR A 81 2.50 13.90 3.21
N VAL A 82 2.21 15.21 3.18
CA VAL A 82 1.13 15.78 2.36
C VAL A 82 1.34 15.46 0.87
N HIS A 83 2.57 15.53 0.40
CA HIS A 83 2.89 15.14 -0.98
C HIS A 83 2.62 13.67 -1.25
N LEU A 84 2.99 12.78 -0.33
CA LEU A 84 2.70 11.35 -0.42
C LEU A 84 1.18 11.11 -0.48
N LEU A 85 0.41 11.69 0.46
CA LEU A 85 -1.04 11.52 0.50
C LEU A 85 -1.73 12.00 -0.79
N ARG A 86 -1.30 13.15 -1.36
CA ARG A 86 -1.82 13.65 -2.63
C ARG A 86 -1.58 12.69 -3.79
N ARG A 87 -0.45 12.04 -3.81
CA ARG A 87 -0.11 11.06 -4.85
C ARG A 87 -0.90 9.78 -4.69
N LEU A 88 -0.96 9.26 -3.48
CA LEU A 88 -1.81 8.11 -3.18
C LEU A 88 -3.27 8.40 -3.52
N HIS A 89 -3.79 9.58 -3.15
CA HIS A 89 -5.14 10.00 -3.51
C HIS A 89 -5.38 9.99 -5.02
N GLY A 90 -4.47 10.60 -5.80
CA GLY A 90 -4.59 10.62 -7.26
C GLY A 90 -4.64 9.22 -7.86
N PHE A 91 -3.79 8.31 -7.37
CA PHE A 91 -3.75 6.92 -7.82
C PHE A 91 -5.03 6.16 -7.45
N HIS A 92 -5.42 6.18 -6.18
CA HIS A 92 -6.63 5.49 -5.71
C HIS A 92 -7.89 6.00 -6.40
N ALA A 93 -8.07 7.31 -6.52
CA ALA A 93 -9.22 7.90 -7.19
C ALA A 93 -9.32 7.46 -8.67
N ALA A 94 -8.18 7.39 -9.37
CA ALA A 94 -8.15 6.94 -10.76
C ALA A 94 -8.48 5.44 -10.89
N VAL A 95 -7.93 4.60 -10.01
CA VAL A 95 -8.22 3.15 -10.00
C VAL A 95 -9.68 2.91 -9.65
N GLU A 96 -10.21 3.55 -8.60
CA GLU A 96 -11.60 3.39 -8.18
C GLU A 96 -12.58 3.80 -9.28
N ALA A 97 -12.30 4.90 -9.99
CA ALA A 97 -13.12 5.31 -11.13
C ALA A 97 -13.08 4.28 -12.27
N ARG A 98 -11.91 3.69 -12.53
CA ARG A 98 -11.76 2.69 -13.60
C ARG A 98 -12.42 1.36 -13.25
N LEU A 99 -12.30 0.90 -12.00
CA LEU A 99 -12.93 -0.33 -11.53
C LEU A 99 -14.46 -0.21 -11.42
N ALA A 100 -14.98 1.00 -11.22
CA ALA A 100 -16.41 1.29 -11.14
C ALA A 100 -17.09 1.42 -12.51
N ASP A 101 -16.41 1.06 -13.60
CA ASP A 101 -17.02 1.07 -14.94
C ASP A 101 -18.30 0.21 -14.94
N PRO A 102 -19.45 0.76 -15.37
CA PRO A 102 -20.73 0.06 -15.33
C PRO A 102 -20.75 -1.24 -16.14
N SER A 103 -19.91 -1.37 -17.15
CA SER A 103 -19.79 -2.60 -17.95
C SER A 103 -19.37 -3.82 -17.13
N TRP A 104 -18.71 -3.63 -15.98
CA TRP A 104 -18.25 -4.70 -15.10
C TRP A 104 -19.15 -4.96 -13.89
N ALA A 105 -20.21 -4.18 -13.72
CA ALA A 105 -21.05 -4.27 -12.52
C ALA A 105 -21.56 -5.70 -12.27
N ARG A 106 -22.03 -6.38 -13.33
CA ARG A 106 -22.49 -7.77 -13.24
C ARG A 106 -21.36 -8.72 -12.88
N ALA A 107 -20.21 -8.57 -13.50
CA ALA A 107 -19.05 -9.45 -13.25
C ALA A 107 -18.54 -9.32 -11.80
N TRP A 108 -18.51 -8.13 -11.21
CA TRP A 108 -18.17 -7.93 -9.80
C TRP A 108 -19.15 -8.66 -8.86
N LEU A 109 -20.45 -8.58 -9.14
CA LEU A 109 -21.46 -9.32 -8.36
C LEU A 109 -21.27 -10.83 -8.50
N ASP A 110 -21.01 -11.31 -9.70
CA ASP A 110 -20.76 -12.73 -9.96
C ASP A 110 -19.50 -13.24 -9.23
N LEU A 111 -18.50 -12.40 -9.02
CA LEU A 111 -17.32 -12.69 -8.22
C LEU A 111 -17.56 -12.56 -6.70
N GLY A 112 -18.68 -11.98 -6.27
CA GLY A 112 -18.98 -11.71 -4.87
C GLY A 112 -18.21 -10.50 -4.31
N ILE A 113 -17.81 -9.56 -5.18
CA ILE A 113 -17.04 -8.38 -4.82
C ILE A 113 -17.96 -7.15 -4.80
N ALA A 114 -18.08 -6.53 -3.64
CA ALA A 114 -18.82 -5.28 -3.44
C ALA A 114 -17.87 -4.09 -3.55
N LEU A 115 -17.65 -3.55 -4.75
CA LEU A 115 -16.70 -2.47 -5.01
C LEU A 115 -16.79 -1.26 -4.04
N PRO A 116 -17.96 -0.80 -3.56
CA PRO A 116 -18.01 0.30 -2.61
C PRO A 116 -17.19 0.06 -1.34
N ALA A 117 -17.06 -1.20 -0.88
CA ALA A 117 -16.25 -1.56 0.29
C ALA A 117 -14.73 -1.45 0.04
N HIS A 118 -14.32 -1.35 -1.23
CA HIS A 118 -12.93 -1.25 -1.65
C HIS A 118 -12.49 0.19 -1.96
N ARG A 119 -13.35 1.17 -1.73
CA ARG A 119 -13.02 2.58 -1.94
C ARG A 119 -12.25 3.15 -0.75
N ARG A 120 -11.12 3.77 -1.02
CA ARG A 120 -10.22 4.32 0.00
C ARG A 120 -9.74 5.75 -0.27
N ALA A 121 -10.02 6.30 -1.47
CA ALA A 121 -9.62 7.65 -1.83
C ALA A 121 -10.24 8.71 -0.89
N HIS A 122 -11.44 8.46 -0.34
CA HIS A 122 -12.07 9.35 0.63
C HIS A 122 -11.25 9.47 1.93
N LEU A 123 -10.65 8.37 2.43
CA LEU A 123 -9.80 8.40 3.63
C LEU A 123 -8.56 9.30 3.41
N LEU A 124 -7.97 9.24 2.21
CA LEU A 124 -6.87 10.12 1.83
C LEU A 124 -7.29 11.59 1.75
N SER A 125 -8.55 11.84 1.31
CA SER A 125 -9.11 13.20 1.33
C SER A 125 -9.30 13.72 2.74
N GLU A 126 -9.80 12.88 3.66
CA GLU A 126 -10.00 13.22 5.08
C GLU A 126 -8.66 13.50 5.78
N ASP A 127 -7.66 12.65 5.57
CA ASP A 127 -6.31 12.86 6.10
C ASP A 127 -5.70 14.17 5.58
N LEU A 128 -5.84 14.46 4.28
CA LEU A 128 -5.36 15.72 3.68
C LEU A 128 -6.07 16.93 4.28
N LEU A 129 -7.40 16.90 4.41
CA LEU A 129 -8.18 18.00 4.99
C LEU A 129 -7.75 18.26 6.45
N SER A 130 -7.52 17.20 7.24
CA SER A 130 -7.02 17.31 8.62
C SER A 130 -5.64 17.95 8.70
N LEU A 131 -4.86 17.87 7.62
CA LEU A 131 -3.55 18.54 7.48
C LEU A 131 -3.66 19.98 6.93
N GLY A 132 -4.87 20.50 6.68
CA GLY A 132 -5.09 21.79 6.04
C GLY A 132 -4.73 21.78 4.55
N ALA A 133 -4.72 20.61 3.91
CA ALA A 133 -4.35 20.43 2.51
C ALA A 133 -5.53 19.90 1.70
N LEU A 134 -5.56 20.21 0.41
CA LEU A 134 -6.58 19.69 -0.51
C LEU A 134 -6.00 18.61 -1.41
N PRO A 135 -6.82 17.61 -1.79
CA PRO A 135 -6.49 16.72 -2.89
C PRO A 135 -6.18 17.52 -4.16
N LYS A 136 -5.21 17.05 -4.93
CA LYS A 136 -4.89 17.64 -6.23
C LYS A 136 -5.31 16.68 -7.33
N LYS A 137 -5.89 17.22 -8.41
CA LYS A 137 -6.13 16.42 -9.61
C LYS A 137 -4.79 15.92 -10.14
N ALA A 138 -4.65 14.61 -10.27
CA ALA A 138 -3.46 13.98 -10.81
C ALA A 138 -3.80 13.28 -12.12
N THR A 139 -2.89 13.37 -13.08
CA THR A 139 -2.96 12.53 -14.28
C THR A 139 -2.23 11.22 -13.98
N VAL A 140 -2.98 10.17 -13.77
CA VAL A 140 -2.45 8.83 -13.53
C VAL A 140 -2.59 8.00 -14.80
N ARG A 141 -1.49 7.45 -15.28
CA ARG A 141 -1.51 6.50 -16.40
C ARG A 141 -1.72 5.09 -15.83
N LEU A 142 -2.97 4.68 -15.75
CA LEU A 142 -3.31 3.30 -15.41
C LEU A 142 -3.02 2.35 -16.57
N PRO A 143 -2.82 1.05 -16.30
CA PRO A 143 -2.81 0.05 -17.36
C PRO A 143 -4.16 0.02 -18.08
N GLY A 144 -4.17 -0.38 -19.34
CA GLY A 144 -5.41 -0.75 -20.02
C GLY A 144 -6.01 -1.95 -19.28
N LEU A 145 -7.21 -1.79 -18.71
CA LEU A 145 -7.96 -2.90 -18.13
C LEU A 145 -9.04 -3.26 -19.17
N GLU A 146 -8.80 -4.33 -19.93
CA GLU A 146 -9.62 -4.70 -21.07
C GLU A 146 -10.75 -5.67 -20.72
N ASN A 147 -10.56 -6.42 -19.60
CA ASN A 147 -11.52 -7.40 -19.13
C ASN A 147 -11.53 -7.49 -17.60
N ILE A 148 -12.49 -8.25 -17.07
CA ILE A 148 -12.69 -8.42 -15.63
C ILE A 148 -11.50 -9.13 -14.94
N GLY A 149 -10.76 -9.99 -15.64
CA GLY A 149 -9.57 -10.64 -15.10
C GLY A 149 -8.49 -9.60 -14.79
N GLN A 150 -8.20 -8.70 -15.74
CA GLN A 150 -7.24 -7.61 -15.53
C GLN A 150 -7.72 -6.64 -14.44
N ALA A 151 -9.01 -6.35 -14.38
CA ALA A 151 -9.59 -5.53 -13.32
C ALA A 151 -9.45 -6.18 -11.94
N LEU A 152 -9.65 -7.50 -11.85
CA LEU A 152 -9.46 -8.28 -10.62
C LEU A 152 -8.00 -8.28 -10.17
N GLY A 153 -7.04 -8.39 -11.11
CA GLY A 153 -5.61 -8.25 -10.85
C GLY A 153 -5.25 -6.85 -10.32
N CYS A 154 -5.85 -5.80 -10.87
CA CYS A 154 -5.70 -4.43 -10.38
C CYS A 154 -6.22 -4.30 -8.93
N LEU A 155 -7.41 -4.82 -8.65
CA LEU A 155 -8.01 -4.80 -7.32
C LEU A 155 -7.16 -5.57 -6.29
N TYR A 156 -6.59 -6.72 -6.68
CA TYR A 156 -5.66 -7.49 -5.85
C TYR A 156 -4.47 -6.64 -5.38
N VAL A 157 -3.85 -5.86 -6.27
CA VAL A 157 -2.70 -5.00 -5.92
C VAL A 157 -3.12 -3.89 -4.96
N VAL A 158 -4.23 -3.21 -5.23
CA VAL A 158 -4.70 -2.08 -4.42
C VAL A 158 -5.07 -2.53 -3.01
N GLU A 159 -5.80 -3.64 -2.89
CA GLU A 159 -6.16 -4.19 -1.58
C GLU A 159 -4.94 -4.77 -0.84
N GLY A 160 -4.05 -5.47 -1.55
CA GLY A 160 -2.81 -5.98 -0.97
C GLY A 160 -1.93 -4.88 -0.40
N SER A 161 -1.86 -3.72 -1.05
CA SER A 161 -1.08 -2.57 -0.58
C SER A 161 -1.57 -2.02 0.76
N SER A 162 -2.85 -2.21 1.09
CA SER A 162 -3.44 -1.75 2.36
C SER A 162 -2.86 -2.47 3.57
N LEU A 163 -2.42 -3.71 3.40
CA LEU A 163 -1.81 -4.50 4.47
C LEU A 163 -0.48 -3.88 4.96
N GLY A 164 0.26 -3.23 4.05
CA GLY A 164 1.50 -2.50 4.39
C GLY A 164 1.25 -1.23 5.22
N GLY A 165 0.07 -0.65 5.18
CA GLY A 165 -0.30 0.56 5.91
C GLY A 165 -0.09 0.45 7.41
N ARG A 166 -0.35 -0.73 7.98
CA ARG A 166 -0.19 -1.00 9.42
C ARG A 166 1.25 -0.84 9.92
N VAL A 167 2.22 -1.03 9.06
CA VAL A 167 3.64 -0.82 9.39
C VAL A 167 4.02 0.64 9.16
N LEU A 168 3.45 1.28 8.15
CA LEU A 168 3.77 2.65 7.78
C LEU A 168 3.18 3.68 8.74
N ALA A 169 1.95 3.49 9.24
CA ALA A 169 1.32 4.45 10.14
C ALA A 169 2.12 4.72 11.42
N PRO A 170 2.56 3.70 12.21
CA PRO A 170 3.41 3.92 13.37
C PRO A 170 4.75 4.57 13.02
N ALA A 171 5.33 4.21 11.88
CA ALA A 171 6.61 4.76 11.44
C ALA A 171 6.50 6.25 11.09
N PHE A 172 5.43 6.66 10.41
CA PHE A 172 5.18 8.08 10.12
C PHE A 172 4.92 8.88 11.41
N ARG A 173 4.14 8.35 12.35
CA ARG A 173 3.93 9.01 13.65
C ARG A 173 5.21 9.14 14.47
N ALA A 174 6.10 8.17 14.39
CA ALA A 174 7.39 8.22 15.08
C ALA A 174 8.29 9.37 14.58
N VAL A 175 8.17 9.74 13.30
CA VAL A 175 8.98 10.80 12.67
C VAL A 175 8.28 12.17 12.77
N LEU A 176 6.97 12.21 12.55
CA LEU A 176 6.22 13.45 12.34
C LEU A 176 5.33 13.85 13.53
N GLY A 177 5.26 13.01 14.57
CA GLY A 177 4.39 13.24 15.72
C GLY A 177 2.92 12.94 15.44
N ASP A 178 2.04 13.73 16.03
CA ASP A 178 0.59 13.57 15.86
C ASP A 178 0.14 14.04 14.48
N ILE A 179 -0.10 13.07 13.60
CA ILE A 179 -0.58 13.27 12.23
C ILE A 179 -1.75 12.32 11.92
N PRO A 180 -2.68 12.72 11.06
CA PRO A 180 -3.74 11.85 10.60
C PRO A 180 -3.15 10.72 9.74
N THR A 181 -3.57 9.49 10.00
CA THR A 181 -3.14 8.29 9.28
C THR A 181 -4.32 7.35 8.97
N GLY A 182 -5.53 7.91 8.85
CA GLY A 182 -6.77 7.15 8.66
C GLY A 182 -6.71 6.19 7.47
N PHE A 183 -6.06 6.61 6.38
CA PHE A 183 -5.83 5.73 5.23
C PHE A 183 -4.95 4.51 5.57
N PHE A 184 -3.91 4.70 6.38
CA PHE A 184 -2.98 3.63 6.74
C PHE A 184 -3.49 2.76 7.89
N ASP A 185 -4.24 3.35 8.82
CA ASP A 185 -4.81 2.67 9.99
C ASP A 185 -6.15 1.98 9.72
N SER A 186 -6.69 2.07 8.50
CA SER A 186 -8.02 1.56 8.20
C SER A 186 -8.20 0.14 8.76
N ASP A 187 -9.00 0.09 9.81
CA ASP A 187 -9.15 -1.09 10.66
C ASP A 187 -10.01 -2.13 9.96
N GLU A 188 -9.44 -3.32 9.73
CA GLU A 188 -10.21 -4.50 9.31
C GLU A 188 -11.33 -4.88 10.29
N ARG A 189 -11.31 -4.33 11.53
CA ARG A 189 -12.35 -4.60 12.52
C ARG A 189 -13.67 -3.93 12.21
N MET A 190 -13.65 -2.83 11.46
CA MET A 190 -14.85 -2.05 11.12
C MET A 190 -15.56 -2.54 9.85
N HIS A 191 -14.89 -3.30 8.99
CA HIS A 191 -15.47 -3.81 7.74
C HIS A 191 -15.06 -5.27 7.52
N PRO A 192 -15.96 -6.16 7.10
CA PRO A 192 -15.62 -7.55 6.83
C PRO A 192 -14.63 -7.63 5.66
N HIS A 193 -13.38 -7.67 6.00
CA HIS A 193 -12.19 -8.05 5.24
C HIS A 193 -12.26 -7.87 3.70
N PRO A 194 -12.07 -6.63 3.16
CA PRO A 194 -12.00 -6.44 1.72
C PRO A 194 -10.99 -7.39 1.05
N TRP A 195 -9.83 -7.59 1.65
CA TRP A 195 -8.84 -8.56 1.17
C TRP A 195 -9.39 -9.99 1.04
N ARG A 196 -10.19 -10.45 2.00
CA ARG A 196 -10.79 -11.81 1.92
C ARG A 196 -11.77 -11.93 0.75
N SER A 197 -12.54 -10.89 0.45
CA SER A 197 -13.45 -10.90 -0.69
C SER A 197 -12.69 -10.97 -2.01
N VAL A 198 -11.55 -10.28 -2.13
CA VAL A 198 -10.67 -10.38 -3.30
C VAL A 198 -10.13 -11.79 -3.45
N MET A 199 -9.62 -12.40 -2.36
CA MET A 199 -9.09 -13.78 -2.38
C MET A 199 -10.17 -14.80 -2.76
N ALA A 200 -11.40 -14.62 -2.26
CA ALA A 200 -12.54 -15.46 -2.65
C ALA A 200 -12.92 -15.25 -4.12
N GLY A 201 -12.91 -14.00 -4.59
CA GLY A 201 -13.15 -13.64 -5.98
C GLY A 201 -12.13 -14.25 -6.94
N LEU A 202 -10.85 -14.26 -6.58
CA LEU A 202 -9.79 -14.92 -7.37
C LEU A 202 -10.03 -16.41 -7.53
N ARG A 203 -10.34 -17.12 -6.45
CA ARG A 203 -10.66 -18.55 -6.52
C ARG A 203 -11.92 -18.83 -7.35
N LYS A 204 -12.92 -17.97 -7.22
CA LYS A 204 -14.15 -18.10 -8.00
C LYS A 204 -13.91 -17.83 -9.48
N PHE A 205 -13.07 -16.84 -9.81
CA PHE A 205 -12.68 -16.54 -11.18
C PHE A 205 -11.94 -17.71 -11.82
N GLU A 206 -10.99 -18.30 -11.12
CA GLU A 206 -10.24 -19.49 -11.55
C GLU A 206 -11.17 -20.67 -11.82
N ALA A 207 -12.15 -20.92 -10.94
CA ALA A 207 -13.13 -22.00 -11.09
C ALA A 207 -14.07 -21.81 -12.30
N THR A 208 -14.23 -20.58 -12.81
CA THR A 208 -15.03 -20.29 -14.02
C THR A 208 -14.24 -20.36 -15.32
N ALA A 209 -13.03 -20.95 -15.32
CA ALA A 209 -12.10 -21.00 -16.45
C ALA A 209 -11.72 -19.61 -16.97
N GLY A 210 -11.74 -18.60 -16.13
CA GLY A 210 -11.20 -17.28 -16.45
C GLY A 210 -9.68 -17.33 -16.67
N SER A 211 -9.17 -16.46 -17.54
CA SER A 211 -7.75 -16.42 -17.87
C SER A 211 -6.92 -15.93 -16.68
N ALA A 212 -6.18 -16.83 -16.04
CA ALA A 212 -5.23 -16.48 -14.99
C ALA A 212 -4.17 -15.49 -15.47
N ASP A 213 -3.78 -15.55 -16.76
CA ASP A 213 -2.82 -14.63 -17.36
C ASP A 213 -3.35 -13.19 -17.39
N ASP A 214 -4.65 -13.00 -17.63
CA ASP A 214 -5.27 -11.68 -17.58
C ASP A 214 -5.18 -11.07 -16.19
N VAL A 215 -5.41 -11.86 -15.15
CA VAL A 215 -5.31 -11.38 -13.76
C VAL A 215 -3.87 -10.98 -13.42
N VAL A 216 -2.90 -11.81 -13.83
CA VAL A 216 -1.47 -11.50 -13.66
C VAL A 216 -1.09 -10.23 -14.41
N LEU A 217 -1.53 -10.09 -15.67
CA LEU A 217 -1.25 -8.91 -16.49
C LEU A 217 -1.81 -7.63 -15.85
N GLY A 218 -3.04 -7.68 -15.35
CA GLY A 218 -3.67 -6.57 -14.63
C GLY A 218 -2.90 -6.19 -13.37
N ALA A 219 -2.47 -7.18 -12.58
CA ALA A 219 -1.67 -6.96 -11.38
C ALA A 219 -0.30 -6.35 -11.70
N GLN A 220 0.42 -6.91 -12.65
CA GLN A 220 1.73 -6.41 -13.08
C GLN A 220 1.64 -4.98 -13.63
N GLY A 221 0.67 -4.71 -14.49
CA GLY A 221 0.42 -3.38 -15.03
C GLY A 221 0.12 -2.35 -13.94
N THR A 222 -0.62 -2.76 -12.92
CA THR A 222 -0.96 -1.90 -11.77
C THR A 222 0.26 -1.58 -10.90
N PHE A 223 1.12 -2.57 -10.58
CA PHE A 223 2.38 -2.32 -9.88
C PHE A 223 3.29 -1.35 -10.65
N LEU A 224 3.42 -1.54 -11.95
CA LEU A 224 4.22 -0.65 -12.80
C LEU A 224 3.65 0.77 -12.84
N ALA A 225 2.33 0.92 -12.92
CA ALA A 225 1.67 2.22 -12.89
C ALA A 225 1.86 2.91 -11.54
N PHE A 226 1.70 2.17 -10.44
CA PHE A 226 1.88 2.64 -9.08
C PHE A 226 3.32 3.10 -8.84
N GLY A 227 4.31 2.27 -9.13
CA GLY A 227 5.72 2.60 -8.99
C GLY A 227 6.10 3.86 -9.77
N ARG A 228 5.72 3.94 -11.06
CA ARG A 228 5.96 5.15 -11.87
C ARG A 228 5.29 6.38 -11.30
N HIS A 229 4.06 6.25 -10.80
CA HIS A 229 3.33 7.37 -10.23
C HIS A 229 3.97 7.86 -8.93
N LEU A 230 4.47 6.98 -8.08
CA LEU A 230 5.13 7.34 -6.82
C LEU A 230 6.61 7.72 -6.97
N ALA A 231 7.36 7.15 -7.90
CA ALA A 231 8.78 7.45 -8.13
C ALA A 231 9.06 8.87 -8.63
N CYS A 232 8.10 9.57 -9.23
CA CYS A 232 8.28 10.91 -9.83
C CYS A 232 8.69 12.04 -8.85
N ARG A 233 9.30 11.69 -7.71
CA ARG A 233 9.65 12.56 -6.59
C ARG A 233 11.02 13.27 -6.73
N ALA A 234 11.89 12.80 -7.61
CA ALA A 234 13.33 13.04 -7.49
C ALA A 234 13.86 14.33 -8.15
N ARG A 235 13.04 15.20 -8.74
CA ARG A 235 13.58 16.32 -9.55
C ARG A 235 13.37 17.74 -9.03
N VAL A 236 12.93 17.96 -7.80
CA VAL A 236 12.70 19.32 -7.29
C VAL A 236 13.74 19.77 -6.25
N ARG A 237 14.75 18.97 -5.92
CA ARG A 237 15.76 19.33 -4.89
C ARG A 237 17.16 19.63 -5.43
N THR A 238 17.30 20.09 -6.63
CA THR A 238 18.58 20.63 -7.12
C THR A 238 18.32 21.91 -7.90
N GLU A 239 18.21 23.01 -7.18
CA GLU A 239 18.59 24.35 -7.60
C GLU A 239 18.29 25.31 -6.44
N VAL A 240 19.24 25.41 -5.52
CA VAL A 240 19.41 26.61 -4.71
C VAL A 240 20.82 27.09 -5.03
N PRO A 241 20.95 28.34 -5.55
CA PRO A 241 22.22 28.93 -5.92
C PRO A 241 23.12 29.20 -4.70
#